data_5148f4fc75a5886cd99b753c6d01bf55
#
_entry.id   5148f4fc75a5886cd99b753c6d01bf55
#
_cell.length_a   1.000
_cell.length_b   1.000
_cell.length_c   1.000
_cell.angle_alpha   90.00
_cell.angle_beta   90.00
_cell.angle_gamma   90.00
#
_symmetry.space_group_name_H-M   'P 1'
#
loop_
_entity.id
_entity.type
_entity.pdbx_description
1 polymer ?
#
loop_
_entity_poly.entity_id
_entity_poly.type
_entity_poly.pdbx_seq_one_letter_code
_entity_poly.pdbx_strand_id
1 'polypeptide(L)'
;MRNVLPFTGILLVLILGFSCSKFRKYEKSQDWRVKYEAGLNYYAKKDYYRASVLFEQILPIVRGLPEGEKVQFYLAYCQYHDKLYLLASEQFRTFYETYGRSALAEEARYMHAYSLYAASPHWNLDQTSSMEAQAAMQEYLNRYPNSKFRDQALNVITDSQVKLEKKGFENARQYYKTRQYKAAIVALNNFQNNFPDSEFKEEAAYLVIDAAYRLAEQSIRSKQAERYKAVVEHYKEFLDTYPESKYLRDAEKLYAESLGKK
;
A
#
# COMPACT_ATOMS: atom_id res chain seq x y z
N MET A 1 -35.26 -34.58 33.54
CA MET A 1 -34.48 -33.96 32.45
C MET A 1 -33.07 -34.48 32.59
N ARG A 2 -32.66 -35.43 31.73
CA ARG A 2 -31.37 -36.16 31.84
C ARG A 2 -30.29 -35.35 31.11
N ASN A 3 -29.21 -35.04 31.86
CA ASN A 3 -28.06 -34.28 31.42
C ASN A 3 -27.34 -34.93 30.19
N VAL A 4 -27.54 -34.38 29.00
CA VAL A 4 -26.87 -34.82 27.76
C VAL A 4 -25.61 -33.95 27.47
N LEU A 5 -25.32 -32.97 28.33
CA LEU A 5 -24.23 -31.97 28.09
C LEU A 5 -22.77 -32.48 28.18
N PRO A 6 -22.40 -33.55 28.95
CA PRO A 6 -20.99 -33.94 29.03
C PRO A 6 -20.48 -34.77 27.83
N PHE A 7 -21.35 -35.47 27.10
CA PHE A 7 -20.94 -36.37 26.02
C PHE A 7 -20.51 -35.64 24.75
N THR A 8 -21.16 -34.52 24.44
CA THR A 8 -20.82 -33.72 23.25
C THR A 8 -19.49 -32.98 23.42
N GLY A 9 -19.15 -32.51 24.62
CA GLY A 9 -17.88 -31.86 24.93
C GLY A 9 -16.69 -32.82 24.82
N ILE A 10 -16.82 -34.06 25.27
CA ILE A 10 -15.76 -35.08 25.19
C ILE A 10 -15.53 -35.53 23.77
N LEU A 11 -16.56 -35.64 22.93
CA LEU A 11 -16.41 -35.97 21.51
C LEU A 11 -15.66 -34.88 20.73
N LEU A 12 -15.92 -33.60 21.04
CA LEU A 12 -15.24 -32.46 20.39
C LEU A 12 -13.73 -32.41 20.72
N VAL A 13 -13.37 -32.71 21.98
CA VAL A 13 -11.95 -32.74 22.42
C VAL A 13 -11.19 -33.91 21.79
N LEU A 14 -11.84 -35.06 21.58
CA LEU A 14 -11.23 -36.21 20.90
C LEU A 14 -10.92 -35.93 19.41
N ILE A 15 -11.79 -35.19 18.71
CA ILE A 15 -11.60 -34.86 17.30
C ILE A 15 -10.40 -33.89 17.12
N LEU A 16 -10.22 -32.93 18.03
CA LEU A 16 -9.09 -32.00 18.04
C LEU A 16 -7.75 -32.70 18.31
N GLY A 17 -7.73 -33.73 19.16
CA GLY A 17 -6.51 -34.48 19.48
C GLY A 17 -5.94 -35.30 18.32
N PHE A 18 -6.77 -35.84 17.44
CA PHE A 18 -6.33 -36.66 16.29
C PHE A 18 -5.69 -35.82 15.17
N SER A 19 -6.09 -34.56 15.01
CA SER A 19 -5.51 -33.68 13.99
C SER A 19 -4.06 -33.29 14.31
N CYS A 20 -3.76 -33.00 15.59
CA CYS A 20 -2.41 -32.69 16.03
C CYS A 20 -1.43 -33.87 15.92
N SER A 21 -1.91 -35.12 16.09
CA SER A 21 -1.05 -36.31 16.05
C SER A 21 -0.56 -36.62 14.62
N LYS A 22 -1.41 -36.43 13.60
CA LYS A 22 -1.06 -36.65 12.19
C LYS A 22 -0.01 -35.64 11.70
N PHE A 23 -0.17 -34.36 12.01
CA PHE A 23 0.79 -33.33 11.61
C PHE A 23 2.18 -33.63 12.17
N ARG A 24 2.28 -33.92 13.47
CA ARG A 24 3.55 -34.26 14.13
C ARG A 24 4.25 -35.46 13.48
N LYS A 25 3.50 -36.44 12.96
CA LYS A 25 4.08 -37.56 12.22
C LYS A 25 4.77 -37.09 10.93
N TYR A 26 4.12 -36.18 10.17
CA TYR A 26 4.72 -35.64 8.96
C TYR A 26 5.92 -34.72 9.28
N GLU A 27 5.78 -33.84 10.27
CA GLU A 27 6.83 -32.93 10.70
C GLU A 27 8.13 -33.65 11.11
N LYS A 28 8.01 -34.80 11.80
CA LYS A 28 9.15 -35.61 12.26
C LYS A 28 9.69 -36.59 11.20
N SER A 29 9.04 -36.73 10.04
CA SER A 29 9.52 -37.60 8.98
C SER A 29 10.91 -37.16 8.49
N GLN A 30 11.80 -38.10 8.25
CA GLN A 30 13.08 -37.86 7.60
C GLN A 30 12.98 -37.88 6.07
N ASP A 31 11.89 -38.41 5.53
CA ASP A 31 11.62 -38.43 4.09
C ASP A 31 10.96 -37.13 3.65
N TRP A 32 11.69 -36.35 2.86
CA TRP A 32 11.19 -35.10 2.31
C TRP A 32 9.97 -35.29 1.37
N ARG A 33 9.85 -36.43 0.70
CA ARG A 33 8.70 -36.74 -0.18
C ARG A 33 7.40 -36.82 0.62
N VAL A 34 7.46 -37.45 1.79
CA VAL A 34 6.32 -37.52 2.73
C VAL A 34 5.89 -36.12 3.19
N LYS A 35 6.87 -35.25 3.47
CA LYS A 35 6.59 -33.86 3.85
C LYS A 35 6.02 -33.06 2.68
N TYR A 36 6.55 -33.27 1.47
CA TYR A 36 6.08 -32.61 0.25
C TYR A 36 4.60 -32.90 -0.01
N GLU A 37 4.22 -34.16 -0.07
CA GLU A 37 2.83 -34.58 -0.29
C GLU A 37 1.90 -34.11 0.84
N ALA A 38 2.35 -34.18 2.08
CA ALA A 38 1.58 -33.67 3.21
C ALA A 38 1.42 -32.13 3.14
N GLY A 39 2.47 -31.40 2.75
CA GLY A 39 2.46 -29.95 2.53
C GLY A 39 1.44 -29.54 1.47
N LEU A 40 1.44 -30.21 0.31
CA LEU A 40 0.46 -29.99 -0.76
C LEU A 40 -0.98 -30.25 -0.28
N ASN A 41 -1.18 -31.32 0.52
CA ASN A 41 -2.49 -31.66 1.07
C ASN A 41 -2.98 -30.60 2.07
N TYR A 42 -2.10 -30.08 2.96
CA TYR A 42 -2.45 -28.99 3.86
C TYR A 42 -2.74 -27.69 3.11
N TYR A 43 -1.94 -27.38 2.09
CA TYR A 43 -2.18 -26.21 1.23
C TYR A 43 -3.56 -26.29 0.54
N ALA A 44 -3.91 -27.44 -0.05
CA ALA A 44 -5.21 -27.64 -0.69
C ALA A 44 -6.40 -27.51 0.30
N LYS A 45 -6.17 -27.82 1.58
CA LYS A 45 -7.15 -27.61 2.68
C LYS A 45 -7.13 -26.23 3.27
N LYS A 46 -6.34 -25.30 2.73
CA LYS A 46 -6.15 -23.93 3.22
C LYS A 46 -5.55 -23.87 4.64
N ASP A 47 -4.89 -24.93 5.08
CA ASP A 47 -4.10 -24.97 6.31
C ASP A 47 -2.67 -24.50 5.99
N TYR A 48 -2.55 -23.20 5.74
CA TYR A 48 -1.34 -22.60 5.20
C TYR A 48 -0.19 -22.66 6.19
N TYR A 49 -0.46 -22.51 7.47
CA TYR A 49 0.55 -22.63 8.52
C TYR A 49 1.22 -24.01 8.53
N ARG A 50 0.43 -25.10 8.51
CA ARG A 50 1.03 -26.44 8.49
C ARG A 50 1.73 -26.76 7.17
N ALA A 51 1.21 -26.24 6.07
CA ALA A 51 1.86 -26.36 4.78
C ALA A 51 3.24 -25.65 4.78
N SER A 52 3.30 -24.40 5.28
CA SER A 52 4.55 -23.63 5.31
C SER A 52 5.62 -24.31 6.16
N VAL A 53 5.27 -24.80 7.37
CA VAL A 53 6.22 -25.54 8.23
C VAL A 53 6.86 -26.73 7.50
N LEU A 54 6.07 -27.50 6.75
CA LEU A 54 6.60 -28.65 6.00
C LEU A 54 7.43 -28.19 4.81
N PHE A 55 7.01 -27.19 4.07
CA PHE A 55 7.74 -26.66 2.92
C PHE A 55 9.08 -26.02 3.34
N GLU A 56 9.12 -25.26 4.44
CA GLU A 56 10.36 -24.69 5.00
C GLU A 56 11.41 -25.75 5.33
N GLN A 57 10.97 -26.88 5.93
CA GLN A 57 11.86 -27.97 6.28
C GLN A 57 12.48 -28.68 5.07
N ILE A 58 11.74 -28.75 3.95
CA ILE A 58 12.23 -29.48 2.77
C ILE A 58 12.86 -28.58 1.71
N LEU A 59 12.60 -27.27 1.73
CA LEU A 59 13.11 -26.34 0.72
C LEU A 59 14.64 -26.42 0.53
N PRO A 60 15.48 -26.50 1.59
CA PRO A 60 16.91 -26.64 1.44
C PRO A 60 17.30 -27.98 0.75
N ILE A 61 16.50 -29.04 0.94
CA ILE A 61 16.77 -30.39 0.43
C ILE A 61 16.39 -30.50 -1.04
N VAL A 62 15.27 -29.89 -1.43
CA VAL A 62 14.70 -29.99 -2.78
C VAL A 62 15.19 -28.88 -3.72
N ARG A 63 16.03 -27.97 -3.23
CA ARG A 63 16.63 -26.93 -4.08
C ARG A 63 17.41 -27.58 -5.24
N GLY A 64 17.04 -27.21 -6.46
CA GLY A 64 17.61 -27.81 -7.68
C GLY A 64 16.91 -29.07 -8.18
N LEU A 65 15.92 -29.60 -7.46
CA LEU A 65 15.02 -30.63 -7.94
C LEU A 65 13.76 -30.02 -8.59
N PRO A 66 13.03 -30.75 -9.42
CA PRO A 66 11.78 -30.26 -10.00
C PRO A 66 10.72 -29.84 -8.99
N GLU A 67 10.70 -30.49 -7.82
CA GLU A 67 9.80 -30.18 -6.72
C GLU A 67 10.15 -28.86 -6.02
N GLY A 68 11.43 -28.45 -6.03
CA GLY A 68 11.92 -27.25 -5.39
C GLY A 68 11.22 -25.99 -5.88
N GLU A 69 10.95 -25.92 -7.17
CA GLU A 69 10.18 -24.83 -7.78
C GLU A 69 8.77 -24.71 -7.16
N LYS A 70 8.03 -25.81 -7.11
CA LYS A 70 6.68 -25.83 -6.51
C LYS A 70 6.70 -25.55 -5.03
N VAL A 71 7.66 -26.12 -4.29
CA VAL A 71 7.81 -25.90 -2.84
C VAL A 71 8.02 -24.41 -2.54
N GLN A 72 8.93 -23.75 -3.24
CA GLN A 72 9.19 -22.32 -3.03
C GLN A 72 7.98 -21.45 -3.38
N PHE A 73 7.31 -21.76 -4.48
CA PHE A 73 6.12 -21.03 -4.92
C PHE A 73 4.96 -21.15 -3.92
N TYR A 74 4.65 -22.38 -3.49
CA TYR A 74 3.58 -22.60 -2.52
C TYR A 74 3.92 -22.10 -1.12
N LEU A 75 5.19 -22.11 -0.72
CA LEU A 75 5.64 -21.48 0.53
C LEU A 75 5.36 -19.99 0.53
N ALA A 76 5.67 -19.30 -0.57
CA ALA A 76 5.35 -17.87 -0.71
C ALA A 76 3.84 -17.61 -0.59
N TYR A 77 3.01 -18.45 -1.21
CA TYR A 77 1.56 -18.36 -1.07
C TYR A 77 1.06 -18.66 0.35
N CYS A 78 1.64 -19.63 1.04
CA CYS A 78 1.30 -19.88 2.44
C CYS A 78 1.53 -18.64 3.29
N GLN A 79 2.68 -18.00 3.15
CA GLN A 79 3.02 -16.78 3.87
C GLN A 79 2.09 -15.62 3.52
N TYR A 80 1.70 -15.50 2.24
CA TYR A 80 0.71 -14.51 1.80
C TYR A 80 -0.66 -14.72 2.49
N HIS A 81 -1.16 -15.95 2.51
CA HIS A 81 -2.44 -16.28 3.12
C HIS A 81 -2.43 -16.15 4.65
N ASP A 82 -1.28 -16.39 5.28
CA ASP A 82 -1.05 -16.14 6.72
C ASP A 82 -0.81 -14.65 7.04
N LYS A 83 -0.98 -13.76 6.04
CA LYS A 83 -0.83 -12.30 6.13
C LYS A 83 0.60 -11.84 6.46
N LEU A 84 1.58 -12.68 6.24
CA LEU A 84 2.99 -12.35 6.34
C LEU A 84 3.48 -11.70 5.02
N TYR A 85 2.82 -10.60 4.64
CA TYR A 85 2.90 -10.04 3.31
C TYR A 85 4.30 -9.62 2.86
N LEU A 86 5.10 -9.01 3.75
CA LEU A 86 6.47 -8.62 3.42
C LEU A 86 7.36 -9.83 3.18
N LEU A 87 7.17 -10.88 4.01
CA LEU A 87 7.90 -12.14 3.82
C LEU A 87 7.47 -12.83 2.52
N ALA A 88 6.17 -12.89 2.24
CA ALA A 88 5.64 -13.43 0.98
C ALA A 88 6.19 -12.68 -0.24
N SER A 89 6.24 -11.35 -0.18
CA SER A 89 6.81 -10.52 -1.24
C SER A 89 8.26 -10.92 -1.54
N GLU A 90 9.09 -11.06 -0.51
CA GLU A 90 10.49 -11.46 -0.65
C GLU A 90 10.63 -12.89 -1.22
N GLN A 91 9.78 -13.83 -0.78
CA GLN A 91 9.78 -15.19 -1.30
C GLN A 91 9.37 -15.25 -2.78
N PHE A 92 8.35 -14.48 -3.19
CA PHE A 92 7.97 -14.38 -4.59
C PHE A 92 9.08 -13.73 -5.43
N ARG A 93 9.78 -12.72 -4.89
CA ARG A 93 10.94 -12.11 -5.54
C ARG A 93 12.04 -13.13 -5.76
N THR A 94 12.44 -13.82 -4.71
CA THR A 94 13.46 -14.88 -4.78
C THR A 94 13.06 -15.97 -5.78
N PHE A 95 11.75 -16.31 -5.84
CA PHE A 95 11.25 -17.29 -6.80
C PHE A 95 11.51 -16.88 -8.24
N TYR A 96 11.04 -15.70 -8.68
CA TYR A 96 11.18 -15.32 -10.09
C TYR A 96 12.62 -14.96 -10.48
N GLU A 97 13.48 -14.61 -9.53
CA GLU A 97 14.92 -14.44 -9.75
C GLU A 97 15.62 -15.79 -9.96
N THR A 98 15.22 -16.79 -9.19
CA THR A 98 15.79 -18.16 -9.28
C THR A 98 15.23 -18.93 -10.46
N TYR A 99 13.92 -18.90 -10.67
CA TYR A 99 13.20 -19.67 -11.67
C TYR A 99 12.60 -18.77 -12.78
N GLY A 100 13.40 -17.85 -13.31
CA GLY A 100 12.92 -16.84 -14.27
C GLY A 100 12.35 -17.40 -15.60
N ARG A 101 12.58 -18.70 -15.89
CA ARG A 101 12.02 -19.41 -17.06
C ARG A 101 10.78 -20.25 -16.72
N SER A 102 10.39 -20.30 -15.47
CA SER A 102 9.21 -21.01 -15.01
C SER A 102 7.93 -20.43 -15.60
N ALA A 103 6.95 -21.26 -15.87
CA ALA A 103 5.59 -20.81 -16.18
C ALA A 103 4.93 -20.07 -15.03
N LEU A 104 5.44 -20.23 -13.80
CA LEU A 104 4.96 -19.55 -12.60
C LEU A 104 5.67 -18.19 -12.35
N ALA A 105 6.71 -17.86 -13.12
CA ALA A 105 7.52 -16.66 -12.89
C ALA A 105 6.72 -15.34 -13.09
N GLU A 106 5.82 -15.31 -14.07
CA GLU A 106 4.91 -14.17 -14.28
C GLU A 106 4.01 -13.95 -13.06
N GLU A 107 3.37 -15.01 -12.58
CA GLU A 107 2.48 -14.94 -11.42
C GLU A 107 3.25 -14.59 -10.14
N ALA A 108 4.45 -15.15 -9.95
CA ALA A 108 5.31 -14.79 -8.82
C ALA A 108 5.72 -13.30 -8.84
N ARG A 109 6.04 -12.75 -10.01
CA ARG A 109 6.36 -11.32 -10.13
C ARG A 109 5.16 -10.43 -9.82
N TYR A 110 3.96 -10.80 -10.27
CA TYR A 110 2.73 -10.15 -9.90
C TYR A 110 2.49 -10.24 -8.38
N MET A 111 2.61 -11.43 -7.79
CA MET A 111 2.37 -11.67 -6.37
C MET A 111 3.40 -11.00 -5.45
N HIS A 112 4.65 -10.82 -5.90
CA HIS A 112 5.63 -9.98 -5.22
C HIS A 112 5.07 -8.56 -5.00
N ALA A 113 4.69 -7.88 -6.07
CA ALA A 113 4.16 -6.53 -6.02
C ALA A 113 2.81 -6.45 -5.28
N TYR A 114 1.94 -7.44 -5.49
CA TYR A 114 0.64 -7.51 -4.81
C TYR A 114 0.78 -7.74 -3.30
N SER A 115 1.79 -8.49 -2.88
CA SER A 115 2.09 -8.67 -1.45
C SER A 115 2.58 -7.38 -0.79
N LEU A 116 3.40 -6.57 -1.47
CA LEU A 116 3.77 -5.23 -1.01
C LEU A 116 2.55 -4.32 -0.85
N TYR A 117 1.63 -4.35 -1.85
CA TYR A 117 0.37 -3.63 -1.77
C TYR A 117 -0.49 -4.09 -0.59
N ALA A 118 -0.62 -5.40 -0.37
CA ALA A 118 -1.36 -5.97 0.77
C ALA A 118 -0.72 -5.62 2.12
N ALA A 119 0.60 -5.41 2.17
CA ALA A 119 1.32 -4.93 3.35
C ALA A 119 1.15 -3.43 3.59
N SER A 120 0.69 -2.67 2.58
CA SER A 120 0.61 -1.21 2.70
C SER A 120 -0.45 -0.79 3.71
N PRO A 121 -0.11 0.06 4.68
CA PRO A 121 -1.03 0.46 5.72
C PRO A 121 -2.01 1.56 5.26
N HIS A 122 -2.82 2.05 6.19
CA HIS A 122 -3.65 3.22 5.96
C HIS A 122 -2.79 4.45 5.60
N TRP A 123 -3.30 5.36 4.76
CA TRP A 123 -2.56 6.49 4.15
C TRP A 123 -1.80 7.39 5.15
N ASN A 124 -2.24 7.52 6.40
CA ASN A 124 -1.60 8.36 7.42
C ASN A 124 -0.35 7.75 8.06
N LEU A 125 -0.11 6.46 7.83
CA LEU A 125 1.08 5.75 8.30
C LEU A 125 2.20 5.78 7.25
N ASP A 126 3.32 5.11 7.49
CA ASP A 126 4.40 5.00 6.53
C ASP A 126 3.93 4.35 5.23
N GLN A 127 4.29 4.91 4.08
CA GLN A 127 3.83 4.47 2.77
C GLN A 127 4.96 3.84 1.92
N THR A 128 6.03 3.40 2.53
CA THR A 128 7.14 2.73 1.83
C THR A 128 6.64 1.54 1.02
N SER A 129 5.83 0.66 1.64
CA SER A 129 5.24 -0.49 0.92
C SER A 129 4.31 -0.09 -0.23
N SER A 130 3.61 1.05 -0.14
CA SER A 130 2.78 1.55 -1.27
C SER A 130 3.64 2.03 -2.44
N MET A 131 4.75 2.72 -2.17
CA MET A 131 5.69 3.17 -3.20
C MET A 131 6.38 1.98 -3.87
N GLU A 132 6.83 1.01 -3.09
CA GLU A 132 7.44 -0.22 -3.60
C GLU A 132 6.46 -1.04 -4.42
N ALA A 133 5.21 -1.18 -3.96
CA ALA A 133 4.15 -1.88 -4.70
C ALA A 133 3.86 -1.21 -6.06
N GLN A 134 3.75 0.11 -6.08
CA GLN A 134 3.52 0.89 -7.31
C GLN A 134 4.68 0.69 -8.30
N ALA A 135 5.92 0.81 -7.84
CA ALA A 135 7.10 0.63 -8.68
C ALA A 135 7.20 -0.82 -9.22
N ALA A 136 6.97 -1.83 -8.36
CA ALA A 136 7.01 -3.24 -8.75
C ALA A 136 5.87 -3.60 -9.72
N MET A 137 4.66 -3.03 -9.56
CA MET A 137 3.56 -3.23 -10.51
C MET A 137 3.82 -2.55 -11.86
N GLN A 138 4.43 -1.39 -11.86
CA GLN A 138 4.83 -0.73 -13.11
C GLN A 138 5.88 -1.56 -13.87
N GLU A 139 6.88 -2.09 -13.16
CA GLU A 139 7.89 -3.00 -13.75
C GLU A 139 7.22 -4.28 -14.29
N TYR A 140 6.27 -4.84 -13.53
CA TYR A 140 5.49 -5.99 -13.96
C TYR A 140 4.75 -5.73 -15.29
N LEU A 141 4.01 -4.62 -15.41
CA LEU A 141 3.26 -4.25 -16.61
C LEU A 141 4.17 -3.96 -17.81
N ASN A 142 5.33 -3.35 -17.58
CA ASN A 142 6.32 -3.12 -18.63
C ASN A 142 6.85 -4.45 -19.21
N ARG A 143 6.99 -5.48 -18.37
CA ARG A 143 7.47 -6.80 -18.79
C ARG A 143 6.36 -7.67 -19.38
N TYR A 144 5.13 -7.56 -18.87
CA TYR A 144 3.97 -8.37 -19.24
C TYR A 144 2.76 -7.51 -19.63
N PRO A 145 2.83 -6.74 -20.74
CA PRO A 145 1.79 -5.76 -21.10
C PRO A 145 0.43 -6.40 -21.39
N ASN A 146 0.41 -7.68 -21.79
CA ASN A 146 -0.80 -8.44 -22.13
C ASN A 146 -1.15 -9.50 -21.07
N SER A 147 -0.71 -9.30 -19.82
CA SER A 147 -0.98 -10.24 -18.75
C SER A 147 -2.48 -10.33 -18.40
N LYS A 148 -2.90 -11.53 -17.95
CA LYS A 148 -4.23 -11.73 -17.34
C LYS A 148 -4.43 -10.91 -16.04
N PHE A 149 -3.35 -10.47 -15.40
CA PHE A 149 -3.36 -9.65 -14.17
C PHE A 149 -3.28 -8.14 -14.45
N ARG A 150 -3.34 -7.72 -15.72
CA ARG A 150 -3.14 -6.33 -16.12
C ARG A 150 -4.07 -5.36 -15.39
N ASP A 151 -5.35 -5.65 -15.35
CA ASP A 151 -6.35 -4.75 -14.75
C ASP A 151 -6.17 -4.64 -13.22
N GLN A 152 -5.87 -5.76 -12.56
CA GLN A 152 -5.57 -5.75 -11.13
C GLN A 152 -4.27 -4.98 -10.83
N ALA A 153 -3.25 -5.10 -11.69
CA ALA A 153 -2.01 -4.35 -11.53
C ALA A 153 -2.22 -2.84 -11.69
N LEU A 154 -3.03 -2.40 -12.66
CA LEU A 154 -3.42 -1.00 -12.82
C LEU A 154 -4.18 -0.47 -11.58
N ASN A 155 -5.10 -1.26 -11.03
CA ASN A 155 -5.83 -0.89 -9.81
C ASN A 155 -4.86 -0.71 -8.63
N VAL A 156 -3.87 -1.59 -8.44
CA VAL A 156 -2.86 -1.45 -7.38
C VAL A 156 -2.05 -0.15 -7.55
N ILE A 157 -1.66 0.19 -8.78
CA ILE A 157 -0.94 1.44 -9.07
C ILE A 157 -1.81 2.63 -8.69
N THR A 158 -3.07 2.66 -9.15
CA THR A 158 -4.01 3.76 -8.88
C THR A 158 -4.29 3.91 -7.38
N ASP A 159 -4.60 2.82 -6.68
CA ASP A 159 -4.89 2.85 -5.25
C ASP A 159 -3.66 3.30 -4.43
N SER A 160 -2.46 2.86 -4.82
CA SER A 160 -1.22 3.29 -4.18
C SER A 160 -0.97 4.77 -4.41
N GLN A 161 -1.20 5.26 -5.64
CA GLN A 161 -1.08 6.67 -6.00
C GLN A 161 -2.03 7.54 -5.15
N VAL A 162 -3.30 7.17 -5.03
CA VAL A 162 -4.30 7.90 -4.22
C VAL A 162 -3.88 7.98 -2.75
N LYS A 163 -3.33 6.90 -2.18
CA LYS A 163 -2.81 6.91 -0.80
C LYS A 163 -1.65 7.91 -0.64
N LEU A 164 -0.72 7.94 -1.60
CA LEU A 164 0.44 8.83 -1.58
C LEU A 164 0.02 10.30 -1.73
N GLU A 165 -0.89 10.58 -2.65
CA GLU A 165 -1.46 11.93 -2.84
C GLU A 165 -2.15 12.43 -1.59
N LYS A 166 -3.04 11.62 -1.01
CA LYS A 166 -3.73 11.97 0.23
C LYS A 166 -2.77 12.24 1.36
N LYS A 167 -1.74 11.42 1.54
CA LYS A 167 -0.69 11.65 2.54
C LYS A 167 0.07 12.94 2.28
N GLY A 168 0.48 13.17 1.04
CA GLY A 168 1.18 14.38 0.62
C GLY A 168 0.37 15.64 0.91
N PHE A 169 -0.92 15.63 0.52
CA PHE A 169 -1.84 16.72 0.77
C PHE A 169 -2.07 16.99 2.25
N GLU A 170 -2.40 15.97 3.05
CA GLU A 170 -2.66 16.15 4.47
C GLU A 170 -1.40 16.59 5.25
N ASN A 171 -0.22 16.15 4.84
CA ASN A 171 1.05 16.63 5.40
C ASN A 171 1.25 18.13 5.11
N ALA A 172 0.98 18.58 3.88
CA ALA A 172 1.05 19.99 3.52
C ALA A 172 -0.01 20.83 4.26
N ARG A 173 -1.24 20.32 4.30
CA ARG A 173 -2.37 20.95 5.01
C ARG A 173 -2.16 21.03 6.52
N GLN A 174 -1.35 20.15 7.12
CA GLN A 174 -1.03 20.18 8.53
C GLN A 174 -0.30 21.48 8.92
N TYR A 175 0.61 22.00 8.07
CA TYR A 175 1.25 23.30 8.30
C TYR A 175 0.22 24.42 8.33
N TYR A 176 -0.78 24.38 7.45
CA TYR A 176 -1.88 25.34 7.45
C TYR A 176 -2.72 25.25 8.74
N LYS A 177 -3.14 24.06 9.16
CA LYS A 177 -3.91 23.81 10.38
C LYS A 177 -3.18 24.31 11.64
N THR A 178 -1.85 24.20 11.66
CA THR A 178 -1.00 24.65 12.77
C THR A 178 -0.54 26.11 12.62
N ARG A 179 -1.13 26.87 11.68
CA ARG A 179 -0.88 28.31 11.44
C ARG A 179 0.57 28.62 11.05
N GLN A 180 1.31 27.66 10.54
CA GLN A 180 2.66 27.83 10.00
C GLN A 180 2.56 28.26 8.52
N TYR A 181 1.92 29.40 8.25
CA TYR A 181 1.47 29.76 6.90
C TYR A 181 2.60 29.85 5.86
N LYS A 182 3.79 30.33 6.23
CA LYS A 182 4.94 30.34 5.31
C LYS A 182 5.33 28.94 4.89
N ALA A 183 5.39 27.98 5.83
CA ALA A 183 5.69 26.58 5.52
C ALA A 183 4.53 25.92 4.76
N ALA A 184 3.27 26.28 5.07
CA ALA A 184 2.09 25.77 4.38
C ALA A 184 2.12 26.13 2.88
N ILE A 185 2.42 27.40 2.53
CA ILE A 185 2.52 27.84 1.13
C ILE A 185 3.56 26.99 0.37
N VAL A 186 4.74 26.80 0.94
CA VAL A 186 5.82 26.01 0.33
C VAL A 186 5.38 24.55 0.17
N ALA A 187 4.83 23.95 1.22
CA ALA A 187 4.44 22.55 1.22
C ALA A 187 3.27 22.27 0.24
N LEU A 188 2.27 23.16 0.19
CA LEU A 188 1.13 23.05 -0.73
C LEU A 188 1.56 23.23 -2.20
N ASN A 189 2.49 24.14 -2.49
CA ASN A 189 3.03 24.29 -3.84
C ASN A 189 3.85 23.06 -4.24
N ASN A 190 4.69 22.53 -3.35
CA ASN A 190 5.42 21.30 -3.60
C ASN A 190 4.46 20.11 -3.83
N PHE A 191 3.37 20.03 -3.08
CA PHE A 191 2.34 19.01 -3.31
C PHE A 191 1.75 19.12 -4.73
N GLN A 192 1.35 20.31 -5.18
CA GLN A 192 0.79 20.53 -6.51
C GLN A 192 1.78 20.17 -7.63
N ASN A 193 3.07 20.44 -7.43
CA ASN A 193 4.12 20.09 -8.37
C ASN A 193 4.38 18.57 -8.43
N ASN A 194 4.35 17.89 -7.29
CA ASN A 194 4.60 16.46 -7.21
C ASN A 194 3.39 15.62 -7.67
N PHE A 195 2.18 16.17 -7.57
CA PHE A 195 0.92 15.50 -7.89
C PHE A 195 0.04 16.38 -8.79
N PRO A 196 0.46 16.62 -10.06
CA PRO A 196 -0.23 17.56 -10.94
C PRO A 196 -1.65 17.15 -11.31
N ASP A 197 -2.00 15.87 -11.23
CA ASP A 197 -3.31 15.33 -11.59
C ASP A 197 -4.17 14.97 -10.36
N SER A 198 -3.74 15.36 -9.15
CA SER A 198 -4.41 15.02 -7.90
C SER A 198 -5.75 15.73 -7.76
N GLU A 199 -6.76 15.01 -7.24
CA GLU A 199 -8.05 15.56 -6.85
C GLU A 199 -7.96 16.65 -5.75
N PHE A 200 -6.87 16.66 -4.96
CA PHE A 200 -6.64 17.64 -3.91
C PHE A 200 -5.97 18.92 -4.42
N LYS A 201 -5.62 19.00 -5.68
CA LYS A 201 -4.84 20.13 -6.25
C LYS A 201 -5.61 21.45 -6.17
N GLU A 202 -6.89 21.43 -6.49
CA GLU A 202 -7.76 22.64 -6.40
C GLU A 202 -7.85 23.17 -4.96
N GLU A 203 -8.08 22.28 -3.97
CA GLU A 203 -8.09 22.67 -2.56
C GLU A 203 -6.72 23.19 -2.11
N ALA A 204 -5.64 22.55 -2.53
CA ALA A 204 -4.28 22.97 -2.22
C ALA A 204 -3.99 24.39 -2.74
N ALA A 205 -4.40 24.69 -3.98
CA ALA A 205 -4.22 26.02 -4.58
C ALA A 205 -5.02 27.10 -3.82
N TYR A 206 -6.26 26.82 -3.44
CA TYR A 206 -7.04 27.70 -2.60
C TYR A 206 -6.38 27.94 -1.22
N LEU A 207 -5.90 26.87 -0.58
CA LEU A 207 -5.22 26.99 0.72
C LEU A 207 -3.92 27.79 0.64
N VAL A 208 -3.26 27.86 -0.51
CA VAL A 208 -2.09 28.75 -0.74
C VAL A 208 -2.55 30.21 -0.63
N ILE A 209 -3.68 30.60 -1.23
CA ILE A 209 -4.22 31.95 -1.18
C ILE A 209 -4.56 32.34 0.26
N ASP A 210 -5.30 31.48 0.97
CA ASP A 210 -5.71 31.76 2.35
C ASP A 210 -4.48 31.80 3.29
N ALA A 211 -3.52 30.90 3.13
CA ALA A 211 -2.28 30.93 3.89
C ALA A 211 -1.46 32.19 3.62
N ALA A 212 -1.38 32.66 2.38
CA ALA A 212 -0.69 33.87 2.01
C ALA A 212 -1.37 35.10 2.62
N TYR A 213 -2.70 35.18 2.62
CA TYR A 213 -3.48 36.23 3.24
C TYR A 213 -3.24 36.28 4.75
N ARG A 214 -3.37 35.15 5.45
CA ARG A 214 -3.11 35.07 6.89
C ARG A 214 -1.67 35.39 7.27
N LEU A 215 -0.71 35.01 6.41
CA LEU A 215 0.69 35.38 6.56
C LEU A 215 0.88 36.89 6.44
N ALA A 216 0.16 37.54 5.50
CA ALA A 216 0.20 39.01 5.35
C ALA A 216 -0.38 39.70 6.57
N GLU A 217 -1.54 39.29 7.08
CA GLU A 217 -2.16 39.84 8.27
C GLU A 217 -1.25 39.79 9.52
N GLN A 218 -0.57 38.66 9.72
CA GLN A 218 0.31 38.43 10.87
C GLN A 218 1.70 39.10 10.73
N SER A 219 1.93 39.81 9.66
CA SER A 219 3.24 40.37 9.34
C SER A 219 3.42 41.77 9.91
N ILE A 220 4.68 42.11 10.16
CA ILE A 220 5.03 43.50 10.47
C ILE A 220 4.67 44.43 9.30
N ARG A 221 4.29 45.68 9.58
CA ARG A 221 3.79 46.64 8.58
C ARG A 221 4.68 46.74 7.33
N SER A 222 6.00 46.76 7.55
CA SER A 222 6.96 46.88 6.44
C SER A 222 6.96 45.69 5.44
N LYS A 223 6.36 44.56 5.83
CA LYS A 223 6.25 43.32 5.00
C LYS A 223 4.83 43.09 4.46
N GLN A 224 3.82 43.79 4.97
CA GLN A 224 2.42 43.54 4.64
C GLN A 224 2.13 43.81 3.16
N ALA A 225 2.56 44.96 2.62
CA ALA A 225 2.29 45.35 1.22
C ALA A 225 2.85 44.27 0.23
N GLU A 226 4.09 43.84 0.44
CA GLU A 226 4.71 42.75 -0.38
C GLU A 226 3.88 41.48 -0.30
N ARG A 227 3.42 41.09 0.88
CA ARG A 227 2.69 39.83 1.11
C ARG A 227 1.27 39.86 0.57
N TYR A 228 0.55 41.01 0.71
CA TYR A 228 -0.75 41.16 0.06
C TYR A 228 -0.65 41.15 -1.48
N LYS A 229 0.45 41.65 -2.03
CA LYS A 229 0.71 41.49 -3.47
C LYS A 229 0.82 40.03 -3.87
N ALA A 230 1.49 39.18 -3.06
CA ALA A 230 1.57 37.75 -3.34
C ALA A 230 0.18 37.06 -3.30
N VAL A 231 -0.74 37.47 -2.39
CA VAL A 231 -2.13 36.97 -2.41
C VAL A 231 -2.81 37.26 -3.74
N VAL A 232 -2.63 38.49 -4.27
CA VAL A 232 -3.20 38.90 -5.56
C VAL A 232 -2.68 38.04 -6.70
N GLU A 233 -1.38 37.73 -6.71
CA GLU A 233 -0.80 36.88 -7.76
C GLU A 233 -1.31 35.43 -7.66
N HIS A 234 -1.33 34.84 -6.46
CA HIS A 234 -1.89 33.49 -6.27
C HIS A 234 -3.38 33.40 -6.63
N TYR A 235 -4.18 34.44 -6.37
CA TYR A 235 -5.58 34.47 -6.79
C TYR A 235 -5.72 34.47 -8.31
N LYS A 236 -4.90 35.27 -9.05
CA LYS A 236 -4.94 35.29 -10.52
C LYS A 236 -4.60 33.92 -11.12
N GLU A 237 -3.51 33.28 -10.62
CA GLU A 237 -3.13 31.94 -11.03
C GLU A 237 -4.25 30.93 -10.76
N PHE A 238 -4.92 31.06 -9.62
CA PHE A 238 -6.04 30.20 -9.24
C PHE A 238 -7.25 30.41 -10.16
N LEU A 239 -7.62 31.65 -10.45
CA LEU A 239 -8.73 31.99 -11.34
C LEU A 239 -8.51 31.47 -12.75
N ASP A 240 -7.27 31.61 -13.27
CA ASP A 240 -6.91 31.16 -14.61
C ASP A 240 -6.95 29.63 -14.70
N THR A 241 -6.59 28.92 -13.62
CA THR A 241 -6.52 27.45 -13.57
C THR A 241 -7.85 26.79 -13.23
N TYR A 242 -8.65 27.43 -12.35
CA TYR A 242 -9.90 26.88 -11.80
C TYR A 242 -11.07 27.89 -11.88
N PRO A 243 -11.50 28.33 -13.07
CA PRO A 243 -12.52 29.37 -13.24
C PRO A 243 -13.90 29.00 -12.69
N GLU A 244 -14.18 27.69 -12.52
CA GLU A 244 -15.45 27.18 -11.98
C GLU A 244 -15.30 26.55 -10.59
N SER A 245 -14.22 26.91 -9.86
CA SER A 245 -13.94 26.34 -8.55
C SER A 245 -15.02 26.67 -7.52
N LYS A 246 -15.36 25.67 -6.71
CA LYS A 246 -16.22 25.88 -5.53
C LYS A 246 -15.60 26.83 -4.49
N TYR A 247 -14.28 27.06 -4.53
CA TYR A 247 -13.55 27.96 -3.65
C TYR A 247 -13.43 29.39 -4.22
N LEU A 248 -13.91 29.61 -5.45
CA LEU A 248 -13.70 30.90 -6.14
C LEU A 248 -14.23 32.09 -5.36
N ARG A 249 -15.44 32.00 -4.81
CA ARG A 249 -16.04 33.07 -4.02
C ARG A 249 -15.22 33.46 -2.79
N ASP A 250 -14.69 32.46 -2.09
CA ASP A 250 -13.88 32.70 -0.89
C ASP A 250 -12.51 33.28 -1.26
N ALA A 251 -11.90 32.79 -2.35
CA ALA A 251 -10.66 33.31 -2.88
C ALA A 251 -10.80 34.76 -3.36
N GLU A 252 -11.90 35.11 -4.07
CA GLU A 252 -12.21 36.46 -4.54
C GLU A 252 -12.35 37.46 -3.37
N LYS A 253 -12.96 37.02 -2.29
CA LYS A 253 -13.05 37.85 -1.05
C LYS A 253 -11.66 38.22 -0.53
N LEU A 254 -10.76 37.25 -0.40
CA LEU A 254 -9.39 37.47 0.06
C LEU A 254 -8.61 38.39 -0.90
N TYR A 255 -8.82 38.22 -2.20
CA TYR A 255 -8.25 39.08 -3.23
C TYR A 255 -8.73 40.53 -3.09
N ALA A 256 -10.05 40.75 -2.99
CA ALA A 256 -10.62 42.10 -2.85
C ALA A 256 -10.10 42.83 -1.59
N GLU A 257 -10.05 42.10 -0.45
CA GLU A 257 -9.51 42.63 0.79
C GLU A 257 -8.01 43.00 0.69
N SER A 258 -7.24 42.23 -0.12
CA SER A 258 -5.82 42.44 -0.32
C SER A 258 -5.51 43.64 -1.22
N LEU A 259 -6.42 44.00 -2.16
CA LEU A 259 -6.24 45.17 -3.03
C LEU A 259 -6.24 46.48 -2.25
N GLY A 260 -7.04 46.56 -1.19
CA GLY A 260 -7.14 47.75 -0.36
C GLY A 260 -5.98 47.96 0.65
N LYS A 261 -5.10 46.95 0.77
CA LYS A 261 -4.00 46.91 1.75
C LYS A 261 -2.58 46.95 1.11
N LYS A 262 -2.51 47.30 -0.18
CA LYS A 262 -1.24 47.47 -0.93
C LYS A 262 -0.47 48.70 -0.55
#